data_a89417a49ceede41ed2e2e02dddf0fb8
#
_entry.id   a89417a49ceede41ed2e2e02dddf0fb8
#
_cell.length_a   1.000
_cell.length_b   1.000
_cell.length_c   1.000
_cell.angle_alpha   90.00
_cell.angle_beta   90.00
_cell.angle_gamma   90.00
#
_symmetry.space_group_name_H-M   'P 1'
#
loop_
_entity.id
_entity.type
_entity.pdbx_description
1 polymer ?
#
loop_
_entity_poly.entity_id
_entity_poly.type
_entity_poly.pdbx_seq_one_letter_code
_entity_poly.pdbx_strand_id
1 'polypeptide(L)'
;RYQTWVGRMAAEAIVYITFNLGLGFWRVADAVMMVLLPIGILRLGCKTAGYTGYTALLNENQERVDVGTEQHNSGELNVWRNIWKSIRYPVLLASGYLLMSVMTLGYSAVWVNGSIFYTWTFTAGVWAMMPLADLVFDTGAFSNRQLIYALPCSVIAAMSIEQMGAVLIAFEGLSILSLLIQKKRIPAVIWIQTAIT
;
A
#
# COMPACT_ATOMS: atom_id res chain seq x y z
N ARG A 1 26.55 -5.24 -22.78
CA ARG A 1 25.07 -5.06 -22.88
C ARG A 1 24.40 -4.98 -21.50
N TYR A 2 24.95 -5.57 -20.43
CA TYR A 2 24.37 -5.52 -19.08
C TYR A 2 24.60 -4.18 -18.36
N GLN A 3 25.56 -3.38 -18.75
CA GLN A 3 25.90 -2.09 -18.11
C GLN A 3 24.87 -0.97 -18.32
N THR A 4 23.87 -1.17 -19.17
CA THR A 4 22.82 -0.17 -19.47
C THR A 4 21.48 -0.44 -18.80
N TRP A 5 21.38 -1.50 -17.96
CA TRP A 5 20.13 -1.88 -17.29
C TRP A 5 20.25 -1.82 -15.77
N VAL A 6 20.59 -0.64 -15.25
CA VAL A 6 20.79 -0.41 -13.81
C VAL A 6 19.49 -0.49 -13.00
N GLY A 7 18.33 -0.36 -13.64
CA GLY A 7 17.02 -0.24 -12.96
C GLY A 7 16.41 -1.52 -12.41
N ARG A 8 17.07 -2.70 -12.51
CA ARG A 8 16.46 -3.98 -12.07
C ARG A 8 17.27 -4.71 -11.00
N MET A 9 18.28 -4.07 -10.42
CA MET A 9 19.23 -4.73 -9.52
C MET A 9 18.54 -5.32 -8.27
N ALA A 10 17.61 -4.60 -7.68
CA ALA A 10 16.92 -5.10 -6.48
C ALA A 10 16.02 -6.30 -6.79
N ALA A 11 15.24 -6.24 -7.88
CA ALA A 11 14.41 -7.35 -8.28
C ALA A 11 15.22 -8.59 -8.65
N GLU A 12 16.34 -8.44 -9.38
CA GLU A 12 17.23 -9.54 -9.73
C GLU A 12 17.86 -10.18 -8.48
N ALA A 13 18.28 -9.36 -7.50
CA ALA A 13 18.79 -9.87 -6.23
C ALA A 13 17.72 -10.66 -5.47
N ILE A 14 16.48 -10.17 -5.43
CA ILE A 14 15.35 -10.87 -4.80
C ILE A 14 15.06 -12.18 -5.54
N VAL A 15 15.06 -12.18 -6.86
CA VAL A 15 14.88 -13.39 -7.69
C VAL A 15 15.96 -14.41 -7.33
N TYR A 16 17.23 -14.00 -7.29
CA TYR A 16 18.34 -14.89 -6.94
C TYR A 16 18.16 -15.49 -5.53
N ILE A 17 17.84 -14.66 -4.54
CA ILE A 17 17.56 -15.13 -3.17
C ILE A 17 16.39 -16.11 -3.15
N THR A 18 15.32 -15.79 -3.85
CA THR A 18 14.10 -16.60 -3.92
C THR A 18 14.37 -17.98 -4.52
N PHE A 19 15.17 -18.05 -5.60
CA PHE A 19 15.55 -19.33 -6.19
C PHE A 19 16.43 -20.18 -5.27
N ASN A 20 17.30 -19.56 -4.48
CA ASN A 20 18.11 -20.27 -3.49
C ASN A 20 17.27 -20.80 -2.32
N LEU A 21 16.21 -20.10 -1.92
CA LEU A 21 15.29 -20.53 -0.86
C LEU A 21 14.23 -21.55 -1.35
N GLY A 22 14.08 -21.67 -2.65
CA GLY A 22 13.20 -22.63 -3.29
C GLY A 22 11.77 -22.12 -3.54
N LEU A 23 11.06 -22.85 -4.42
CA LEU A 23 9.71 -22.49 -4.86
C LEU A 23 8.67 -22.45 -3.73
N GLY A 24 8.86 -23.24 -2.67
CA GLY A 24 7.98 -23.20 -1.50
C GLY A 24 7.99 -21.86 -0.79
N PHE A 25 9.18 -21.28 -0.60
CA PHE A 25 9.34 -19.95 -0.05
C PHE A 25 8.66 -18.89 -0.94
N TRP A 26 8.91 -18.94 -2.24
CA TRP A 26 8.31 -17.99 -3.18
C TRP A 26 6.78 -18.01 -3.11
N ARG A 27 6.16 -19.20 -3.12
CA ARG A 27 4.69 -19.32 -3.08
C ARG A 27 4.07 -18.63 -1.87
N VAL A 28 4.69 -18.80 -0.69
CA VAL A 28 4.20 -18.17 0.55
C VAL A 28 4.43 -16.65 0.50
N ALA A 29 5.63 -16.23 0.12
CA ALA A 29 5.97 -14.82 0.05
C ALA A 29 5.12 -14.09 -1.01
N ASP A 30 4.89 -14.69 -2.16
CA ASP A 30 4.05 -14.12 -3.22
C ASP A 30 2.59 -13.98 -2.78
N ALA A 31 2.02 -15.00 -2.12
CA ALA A 31 0.69 -14.91 -1.55
C ALA A 31 0.57 -13.76 -0.53
N VAL A 32 1.59 -13.56 0.30
CA VAL A 32 1.64 -12.42 1.24
C VAL A 32 1.67 -11.10 0.50
N MET A 33 2.50 -10.96 -0.54
CA MET A 33 2.57 -9.73 -1.34
C MET A 33 1.26 -9.44 -2.07
N MET A 34 0.59 -10.46 -2.60
CA MET A 34 -0.73 -10.31 -3.22
C MET A 34 -1.81 -9.82 -2.24
N VAL A 35 -1.69 -10.12 -0.96
CA VAL A 35 -2.59 -9.58 0.08
C VAL A 35 -2.17 -8.18 0.53
N LEU A 36 -0.86 -7.94 0.67
CA LEU A 36 -0.35 -6.64 1.11
C LEU A 36 -0.58 -5.52 0.08
N LEU A 37 -0.56 -5.83 -1.20
CA LEU A 37 -0.80 -4.83 -2.26
C LEU A 37 -2.19 -4.19 -2.15
N PRO A 38 -3.31 -4.94 -2.17
CA PRO A 38 -4.63 -4.34 -2.03
C PRO A 38 -4.85 -3.66 -0.68
N ILE A 39 -4.30 -4.20 0.41
CA ILE A 39 -4.36 -3.55 1.72
C ILE A 39 -3.64 -2.20 1.68
N GLY A 40 -2.46 -2.15 1.05
CA GLY A 40 -1.71 -0.92 0.85
C GLY A 40 -2.47 0.10 0.02
N ILE A 41 -3.03 -0.29 -1.13
CA ILE A 41 -3.83 0.59 -2.00
C ILE A 41 -5.05 1.13 -1.26
N LEU A 42 -5.76 0.28 -0.51
CA LEU A 42 -6.91 0.72 0.30
C LEU A 42 -6.50 1.75 1.36
N ARG A 43 -5.43 1.47 2.11
CA ARG A 43 -4.94 2.39 3.13
C ARG A 43 -4.54 3.72 2.52
N LEU A 44 -3.79 3.70 1.43
CA LEU A 44 -3.37 4.91 0.73
C LEU A 44 -4.59 5.68 0.20
N GLY A 45 -5.53 4.99 -0.45
CA GLY A 45 -6.76 5.59 -0.95
C GLY A 45 -7.64 6.20 0.15
N CYS A 46 -7.77 5.53 1.30
CA CYS A 46 -8.50 6.09 2.44
C CYS A 46 -7.83 7.35 2.98
N LYS A 47 -6.50 7.40 3.04
CA LYS A 47 -5.75 8.57 3.49
C LYS A 47 -5.89 9.74 2.51
N THR A 48 -5.74 9.51 1.21
CA THR A 48 -5.84 10.54 0.18
C THR A 48 -7.26 11.10 0.02
N ALA A 49 -8.29 10.28 0.28
CA ALA A 49 -9.68 10.70 0.22
C ALA A 49 -10.11 11.55 1.44
N GLY A 50 -9.20 11.87 2.36
CA GLY A 50 -9.53 12.58 3.60
C GLY A 50 -10.52 11.80 4.47
N TYR A 51 -10.60 10.50 4.26
CA TYR A 51 -11.53 9.64 4.96
C TYR A 51 -11.01 9.40 6.39
N THR A 52 -11.14 10.42 7.24
CA THR A 52 -11.13 10.29 8.70
C THR A 52 -12.29 9.39 9.17
N GLY A 53 -13.13 8.98 8.25
CA GLY A 53 -14.29 8.14 8.45
C GLY A 53 -14.01 6.72 8.93
N TYR A 54 -12.77 6.20 8.86
CA TYR A 54 -12.52 4.88 9.45
C TYR A 54 -12.46 4.95 10.98
N THR A 55 -11.87 5.99 11.54
CA THR A 55 -11.90 6.27 12.97
C THR A 55 -13.25 6.82 13.41
N ALA A 56 -13.91 7.64 12.60
CA ALA A 56 -15.27 8.11 12.86
C ALA A 56 -16.29 6.96 12.81
N LEU A 57 -16.17 6.00 11.90
CA LEU A 57 -17.01 4.80 11.87
C LEU A 57 -16.77 3.87 13.07
N LEU A 58 -15.54 3.80 13.57
CA LEU A 58 -15.25 3.06 14.80
C LEU A 58 -15.78 3.80 16.03
N ASN A 59 -15.67 5.12 16.10
CA ASN A 59 -16.19 5.94 17.21
C ASN A 59 -17.71 6.05 17.16
N GLU A 60 -18.33 6.19 16.00
CA GLU A 60 -19.80 6.20 15.85
C GLU A 60 -20.45 4.87 16.28
N ASN A 61 -19.73 3.75 16.13
CA ASN A 61 -20.18 2.47 16.67
C ASN A 61 -19.99 2.38 18.19
N GLN A 62 -19.05 3.09 18.76
CA GLN A 62 -18.80 3.10 20.22
C GLN A 62 -19.79 4.01 20.95
N GLU A 63 -20.12 5.18 20.40
CA GLU A 63 -21.15 6.08 20.98
C GLU A 63 -22.58 5.51 20.89
N ARG A 64 -22.87 4.67 19.88
CA ARG A 64 -24.20 4.04 19.77
C ARG A 64 -24.45 2.87 20.70
N VAL A 65 -23.40 2.32 21.32
CA VAL A 65 -23.54 1.27 22.33
C VAL A 65 -23.99 1.85 23.69
N ASP A 66 -23.69 3.14 23.95
CA ASP A 66 -24.03 3.79 25.22
C ASP A 66 -25.44 4.43 25.24
N VAL A 67 -26.11 4.56 24.11
CA VAL A 67 -27.52 5.02 24.04
C VAL A 67 -28.43 3.81 23.81
N GLY A 68 -28.49 2.95 24.81
CA GLY A 68 -29.50 1.91 24.89
C GLY A 68 -30.87 2.51 25.20
N THR A 69 -31.77 2.46 24.23
CA THR A 69 -33.18 2.09 24.46
C THR A 69 -33.96 2.18 23.12
N GLU A 70 -34.72 1.13 22.87
CA GLU A 70 -35.87 1.04 21.97
C GLU A 70 -35.62 1.12 20.46
N GLN A 71 -35.42 -0.06 19.83
CA GLN A 71 -36.22 -0.41 18.65
C GLN A 71 -35.99 -1.87 18.21
N HIS A 72 -36.95 -2.71 18.47
CA HIS A 72 -36.90 -4.17 18.32
C HIS A 72 -36.97 -4.71 16.87
N ASN A 73 -37.04 -3.85 15.83
CA ASN A 73 -37.12 -4.33 14.43
C ASN A 73 -36.11 -3.75 13.45
N SER A 74 -35.14 -2.95 13.89
CA SER A 74 -34.11 -2.38 13.01
C SER A 74 -32.76 -3.08 13.11
N GLY A 75 -32.61 -4.08 13.97
CA GLY A 75 -31.35 -4.73 14.28
C GLY A 75 -30.71 -5.45 13.09
N GLU A 76 -31.48 -6.27 12.38
CA GLU A 76 -30.96 -7.05 11.25
C GLU A 76 -30.51 -6.18 10.06
N LEU A 77 -31.32 -5.19 9.70
CA LEU A 77 -31.00 -4.24 8.62
C LEU A 77 -29.74 -3.42 8.94
N ASN A 78 -29.55 -3.07 10.21
CA ASN A 78 -28.36 -2.34 10.64
C ASN A 78 -27.10 -3.23 10.64
N VAL A 79 -27.22 -4.50 11.02
CA VAL A 79 -26.13 -5.48 10.95
C VAL A 79 -25.68 -5.68 9.50
N TRP A 80 -26.60 -5.94 8.58
CA TRP A 80 -26.27 -6.11 7.15
C TRP A 80 -25.67 -4.84 6.54
N ARG A 81 -26.18 -3.68 6.88
CA ARG A 81 -25.62 -2.39 6.43
C ARG A 81 -24.19 -2.18 6.93
N ASN A 82 -23.91 -2.54 8.17
CA ASN A 82 -22.56 -2.41 8.74
C ASN A 82 -21.60 -3.44 8.16
N ILE A 83 -22.04 -4.68 7.97
CA ILE A 83 -21.26 -5.72 7.25
C ILE A 83 -20.96 -5.23 5.83
N TRP A 84 -21.96 -4.72 5.10
CA TRP A 84 -21.75 -4.22 3.74
C TRP A 84 -20.79 -3.05 3.69
N LYS A 85 -20.88 -2.11 4.61
CA LYS A 85 -19.91 -1.00 4.73
C LYS A 85 -18.48 -1.51 4.98
N SER A 86 -18.33 -2.58 5.74
CA SER A 86 -17.04 -3.14 6.09
C SER A 86 -16.40 -3.94 4.95
N ILE A 87 -17.20 -4.69 4.18
CA ILE A 87 -16.70 -5.61 3.14
C ILE A 87 -16.70 -4.99 1.73
N ARG A 88 -17.39 -3.87 1.50
CA ARG A 88 -17.51 -3.26 0.15
C ARG A 88 -16.16 -2.97 -0.51
N TYR A 89 -15.18 -2.46 0.23
CA TYR A 89 -13.85 -2.16 -0.31
C TYR A 89 -13.02 -3.42 -0.60
N PRO A 90 -12.94 -4.42 0.32
CA PRO A 90 -12.37 -5.72 0.00
C PRO A 90 -13.03 -6.39 -1.22
N VAL A 91 -14.36 -6.33 -1.32
CA VAL A 91 -15.10 -6.88 -2.46
C VAL A 91 -14.76 -6.16 -3.77
N LEU A 92 -14.71 -4.82 -3.76
CA LEU A 92 -14.32 -4.04 -4.94
C LEU A 92 -12.89 -4.35 -5.38
N LEU A 93 -11.96 -4.52 -4.45
CA LEU A 93 -10.59 -4.91 -4.77
C LEU A 93 -10.50 -6.32 -5.32
N ALA A 94 -11.18 -7.27 -4.67
CA ALA A 94 -11.25 -8.64 -5.17
C ALA A 94 -11.86 -8.68 -6.57
N SER A 95 -12.92 -7.90 -6.82
CA SER A 95 -13.51 -7.75 -8.15
C SER A 95 -12.52 -7.18 -9.16
N GLY A 96 -11.72 -6.19 -8.77
CA GLY A 96 -10.64 -5.65 -9.60
C GLY A 96 -9.63 -6.72 -10.02
N TYR A 97 -9.21 -7.57 -9.08
CA TYR A 97 -8.35 -8.70 -9.40
C TYR A 97 -9.01 -9.71 -10.32
N LEU A 98 -10.29 -10.05 -10.09
CA LEU A 98 -11.04 -10.98 -10.93
C LEU A 98 -11.28 -10.45 -12.34
N LEU A 99 -11.36 -9.13 -12.50
CA LEU A 99 -11.51 -8.49 -13.81
C LEU A 99 -10.19 -8.38 -14.59
N MET A 100 -9.04 -8.59 -13.93
CA MET A 100 -7.77 -8.67 -14.63
C MET A 100 -7.78 -9.90 -15.55
N SER A 101 -7.28 -9.73 -16.75
CA SER A 101 -7.18 -10.86 -17.69
C SER A 101 -6.31 -11.97 -17.08
N VAL A 102 -6.67 -13.21 -17.36
CA VAL A 102 -5.92 -14.40 -16.91
C VAL A 102 -4.45 -14.31 -17.35
N MET A 103 -4.18 -13.75 -18.53
CA MET A 103 -2.82 -13.51 -18.98
C MET A 103 -2.08 -12.51 -18.09
N THR A 104 -2.70 -11.38 -17.77
CA THR A 104 -2.08 -10.36 -16.91
C THR A 104 -1.80 -10.92 -15.51
N LEU A 105 -2.75 -11.65 -14.91
CA LEU A 105 -2.55 -12.34 -13.63
C LEU A 105 -1.46 -13.42 -13.74
N GLY A 106 -1.46 -14.21 -14.81
CA GLY A 106 -0.46 -15.24 -15.05
C GLY A 106 0.97 -14.67 -15.11
N TYR A 107 1.16 -13.58 -15.84
CA TYR A 107 2.49 -12.97 -15.98
C TYR A 107 2.91 -12.14 -14.76
N SER A 108 1.99 -11.51 -14.06
CA SER A 108 2.32 -10.61 -12.95
C SER A 108 2.28 -11.28 -11.57
N ALA A 109 1.54 -12.37 -11.39
CA ALA A 109 1.33 -12.97 -10.09
C ALA A 109 1.73 -14.44 -10.00
N VAL A 110 1.65 -15.21 -11.09
CA VAL A 110 1.92 -16.65 -11.08
C VAL A 110 3.32 -17.01 -11.58
N TRP A 111 3.90 -16.17 -12.40
CA TRP A 111 5.27 -16.38 -12.89
C TRP A 111 6.26 -15.72 -11.94
N VAL A 112 7.23 -16.49 -11.42
CA VAL A 112 8.20 -16.05 -10.38
C VAL A 112 8.84 -14.71 -10.71
N ASN A 113 9.42 -14.57 -11.89
CA ASN A 113 10.04 -13.32 -12.29
C ASN A 113 9.02 -12.19 -12.42
N GLY A 114 7.85 -12.47 -13.02
CA GLY A 114 6.78 -11.50 -13.18
C GLY A 114 6.25 -11.00 -11.84
N SER A 115 6.02 -11.88 -10.89
CA SER A 115 5.51 -11.49 -9.58
C SER A 115 6.52 -10.62 -8.82
N ILE A 116 7.79 -10.96 -8.82
CA ILE A 116 8.84 -10.18 -8.14
C ILE A 116 9.02 -8.83 -8.82
N PHE A 117 9.11 -8.79 -10.16
CA PHE A 117 9.30 -7.54 -10.89
C PHE A 117 8.10 -6.61 -10.81
N TYR A 118 6.87 -7.12 -10.78
CA TYR A 118 5.67 -6.29 -10.79
C TYR A 118 4.96 -6.26 -9.42
N THR A 119 4.42 -7.38 -8.97
CA THR A 119 3.59 -7.42 -7.76
C THR A 119 4.36 -6.98 -6.51
N TRP A 120 5.57 -7.50 -6.30
CA TRP A 120 6.37 -7.15 -5.13
C TRP A 120 6.86 -5.71 -5.20
N THR A 121 7.27 -5.25 -6.38
CA THR A 121 7.73 -3.88 -6.60
C THR A 121 6.60 -2.86 -6.39
N PHE A 122 5.41 -3.11 -6.94
CA PHE A 122 4.25 -2.25 -6.70
C PHE A 122 3.83 -2.26 -5.23
N THR A 123 3.84 -3.43 -4.58
CA THR A 123 3.58 -3.53 -3.15
C THR A 123 4.56 -2.66 -2.36
N ALA A 124 5.86 -2.82 -2.60
CA ALA A 124 6.89 -2.01 -1.96
C ALA A 124 6.66 -0.52 -2.20
N GLY A 125 6.38 -0.10 -3.43
CA GLY A 125 6.12 1.29 -3.78
C GLY A 125 4.93 1.90 -3.02
N VAL A 126 3.81 1.18 -2.99
CA VAL A 126 2.62 1.64 -2.24
C VAL A 126 2.92 1.79 -0.74
N TRP A 127 3.66 0.84 -0.15
CA TRP A 127 4.02 0.93 1.27
C TRP A 127 5.08 2.00 1.54
N ALA A 128 5.97 2.29 0.59
CA ALA A 128 6.91 3.40 0.67
C ALA A 128 6.21 4.78 0.72
N MET A 129 5.08 4.92 0.05
CA MET A 129 4.29 6.17 0.02
C MET A 129 3.55 6.47 1.34
N MET A 130 3.34 5.47 2.21
CA MET A 130 2.49 5.61 3.41
C MET A 130 2.92 6.73 4.37
N PRO A 131 4.22 6.86 4.75
CA PRO A 131 4.62 7.91 5.69
C PRO A 131 4.38 9.32 5.16
N LEU A 132 4.63 9.54 3.87
CA LEU A 132 4.38 10.80 3.19
C LEU A 132 2.89 11.12 3.11
N ALA A 133 2.06 10.13 2.80
CA ALA A 133 0.61 10.30 2.80
C ALA A 133 0.10 10.69 4.19
N ASP A 134 0.64 10.09 5.27
CA ASP A 134 0.27 10.46 6.64
C ASP A 134 0.62 11.91 6.97
N LEU A 135 1.75 12.40 6.50
CA LEU A 135 2.16 13.80 6.73
C LEU A 135 1.34 14.79 5.91
N VAL A 136 1.07 14.48 4.63
CA VAL A 136 0.35 15.39 3.71
C VAL A 136 -1.10 15.52 4.12
N PHE A 137 -1.76 14.40 4.40
CA PHE A 137 -3.21 14.34 4.68
C PHE A 137 -3.55 14.45 6.17
N ASP A 138 -2.56 14.70 7.03
CA ASP A 138 -2.74 14.95 8.47
C ASP A 138 -3.55 13.85 9.18
N THR A 139 -3.31 12.60 8.81
CA THR A 139 -4.04 11.46 9.40
C THR A 139 -3.61 11.17 10.85
N GLY A 140 -2.67 11.95 11.40
CA GLY A 140 -2.18 11.83 12.78
C GLY A 140 -1.36 10.57 13.06
N ALA A 141 -1.16 9.72 12.06
CA ALA A 141 -0.56 8.39 12.22
C ALA A 141 0.95 8.35 11.91
N PHE A 142 1.58 9.48 11.56
CA PHE A 142 3.02 9.46 11.26
C PHE A 142 3.83 9.03 12.48
N SER A 143 4.58 7.96 12.31
CA SER A 143 5.48 7.43 13.34
C SER A 143 6.83 7.07 12.72
N ASN A 144 7.91 7.33 13.46
CA ASN A 144 9.25 6.92 13.04
C ASN A 144 9.35 5.40 12.79
N ARG A 145 8.47 4.58 13.40
CA ARG A 145 8.41 3.15 13.14
C ARG A 145 8.01 2.81 11.69
N GLN A 146 7.26 3.69 11.03
CA GLN A 146 6.87 3.48 9.63
C GLN A 146 8.08 3.55 8.70
N LEU A 147 9.12 4.24 9.08
CA LEU A 147 10.35 4.37 8.31
C LEU A 147 11.16 3.08 8.26
N ILE A 148 11.00 2.21 9.26
CA ILE A 148 11.68 0.90 9.31
C ILE A 148 11.29 0.06 8.08
N TYR A 149 10.03 0.12 7.66
CA TYR A 149 9.59 -0.59 6.47
C TYR A 149 9.62 0.27 5.19
N ALA A 150 9.38 1.57 5.32
CA ALA A 150 9.29 2.46 4.16
C ALA A 150 10.62 2.62 3.43
N LEU A 151 11.73 2.77 4.16
CA LEU A 151 13.06 2.90 3.55
C LEU A 151 13.45 1.67 2.71
N PRO A 152 13.43 0.43 3.22
CA PRO A 152 13.70 -0.74 2.38
C PRO A 152 12.69 -0.89 1.24
N CYS A 153 11.42 -0.54 1.46
CA CYS A 153 10.41 -0.53 0.40
C CYS A 153 10.75 0.48 -0.72
N SER A 154 11.24 1.68 -0.38
CA SER A 154 11.69 2.68 -1.37
C SER A 154 12.85 2.15 -2.20
N VAL A 155 13.87 1.55 -1.56
CA VAL A 155 15.00 0.93 -2.26
C VAL A 155 14.53 -0.15 -3.24
N ILE A 156 13.69 -1.08 -2.77
CA ILE A 156 13.17 -2.16 -3.60
C ILE A 156 12.38 -1.59 -4.77
N ALA A 157 11.49 -0.63 -4.53
CA ALA A 157 10.63 -0.07 -5.56
C ALA A 157 11.42 0.74 -6.60
N ALA A 158 12.34 1.60 -6.15
CA ALA A 158 13.15 2.45 -7.03
C ALA A 158 14.14 1.65 -7.89
N MET A 159 14.74 0.59 -7.31
CA MET A 159 15.78 -0.20 -7.98
C MET A 159 15.23 -1.44 -8.71
N SER A 160 13.93 -1.67 -8.76
CA SER A 160 13.34 -2.84 -9.42
C SER A 160 12.77 -2.53 -10.79
N ILE A 161 12.01 -1.44 -10.93
CA ILE A 161 11.38 -1.02 -12.18
C ILE A 161 11.46 0.49 -12.29
N GLU A 162 11.94 0.99 -13.42
CA GLU A 162 12.08 2.42 -13.71
C GLU A 162 10.77 3.19 -13.58
N GLN A 163 9.64 2.59 -14.02
CA GLN A 163 8.33 3.22 -13.90
C GLN A 163 7.93 3.44 -12.44
N MET A 164 8.23 2.49 -11.56
CA MET A 164 7.89 2.64 -10.14
C MET A 164 8.77 3.67 -9.45
N GLY A 165 10.05 3.72 -9.79
CA GLY A 165 10.96 4.79 -9.36
C GLY A 165 10.44 6.17 -9.77
N ALA A 166 10.03 6.34 -11.03
CA ALA A 166 9.47 7.59 -11.53
C ALA A 166 8.17 7.98 -10.80
N VAL A 167 7.29 7.03 -10.52
CA VAL A 167 6.05 7.26 -9.74
C VAL A 167 6.36 7.67 -8.31
N LEU A 168 7.34 7.04 -7.66
CA LEU A 168 7.78 7.41 -6.32
C LEU A 168 8.35 8.83 -6.28
N ILE A 169 9.28 9.15 -7.17
CA ILE A 169 9.86 10.50 -7.27
C ILE A 169 8.78 11.56 -7.48
N ALA A 170 7.82 11.30 -8.38
CA ALA A 170 6.71 12.22 -8.62
C ALA A 170 5.83 12.38 -7.38
N PHE A 171 5.49 11.29 -6.71
CA PHE A 171 4.68 11.31 -5.49
C PHE A 171 5.40 12.04 -4.34
N GLU A 172 6.69 11.76 -4.14
CA GLU A 172 7.52 12.40 -3.12
C GLU A 172 7.67 13.90 -3.41
N GLY A 173 7.96 14.28 -4.65
CA GLY A 173 8.08 15.67 -5.07
C GLY A 173 6.79 16.46 -4.83
N LEU A 174 5.64 15.92 -5.26
CA LEU A 174 4.33 16.54 -5.03
C LEU A 174 3.98 16.63 -3.53
N SER A 175 4.33 15.59 -2.78
CA SER A 175 4.10 15.56 -1.33
C SER A 175 4.95 16.61 -0.60
N ILE A 176 6.22 16.71 -0.93
CA ILE A 176 7.12 17.74 -0.38
C ILE A 176 6.61 19.13 -0.74
N LEU A 177 6.24 19.36 -2.00
CA LEU A 177 5.67 20.63 -2.44
C LEU A 177 4.40 20.97 -1.66
N SER A 178 3.51 20.03 -1.46
CA SER A 178 2.29 20.19 -0.67
C SER A 178 2.59 20.57 0.78
N LEU A 179 3.56 19.88 1.42
CA LEU A 179 3.99 20.18 2.78
C LEU A 179 4.61 21.57 2.91
N LEU A 180 5.40 22.01 1.92
CA LEU A 180 5.97 23.36 1.87
C LEU A 180 4.87 24.42 1.76
N ILE A 181 3.87 24.21 0.89
CA ILE A 181 2.72 25.13 0.77
C ILE A 181 1.94 25.19 2.09
N GLN A 182 1.76 24.07 2.76
CA GLN A 182 1.10 24.00 4.07
C GLN A 182 1.97 24.55 5.23
N LYS A 183 3.21 24.96 4.96
CA LYS A 183 4.20 25.40 5.96
C LYS A 183 4.46 24.40 7.08
N LYS A 184 4.29 23.11 6.79
CA LYS A 184 4.56 22.03 7.73
C LYS A 184 6.04 21.69 7.79
N ARG A 185 6.52 21.27 8.96
CA ARG A 185 7.90 20.80 9.10
C ARG A 185 8.04 19.41 8.45
N ILE A 186 9.02 19.29 7.57
CA ILE A 186 9.35 18.03 6.92
C ILE A 186 10.42 17.33 7.78
N PRO A 187 10.15 16.11 8.29
CA PRO A 187 11.15 15.33 9.03
C PRO A 187 12.36 15.03 8.16
N ALA A 188 13.56 15.10 8.76
CA ALA A 188 14.82 14.84 8.03
C ALA A 188 14.86 13.47 7.33
N VAL A 189 14.14 12.49 7.87
CA VAL A 189 14.10 11.13 7.32
C VAL A 189 13.37 11.08 5.98
N ILE A 190 12.42 11.97 5.71
CA ILE A 190 11.76 12.07 4.41
C ILE A 190 12.78 12.47 3.34
N TRP A 191 13.70 13.41 3.66
CA TRP A 191 14.78 13.78 2.75
C TRP A 191 15.72 12.60 2.47
N ILE A 192 15.95 11.73 3.48
CA ILE A 192 16.75 10.51 3.28
C ILE A 192 16.00 9.56 2.35
N GLN A 193 14.70 9.37 2.54
CA GLN A 193 13.87 8.55 1.66
C GLN A 193 13.95 9.04 0.22
N THR A 194 13.71 10.33 -0.01
CA THR A 194 13.77 10.95 -1.34
C THR A 194 15.16 10.86 -1.98
N ALA A 195 16.22 10.92 -1.18
CA ALA A 195 17.58 10.77 -1.70
C ALA A 195 17.92 9.32 -2.09
N ILE A 196 17.20 8.34 -1.57
CA ILE A 196 17.36 6.92 -1.88
C ILE A 196 16.55 6.53 -3.13
N THR A 197 15.38 7.18 -3.33
CA THR A 197 14.51 6.97 -4.48
C THR A 197 15.08 7.64 -5.73
#